data_803e7ee81127b1f1ee40419330f4f1e5
#
_entry.id   803e7ee81127b1f1ee40419330f4f1e5
#
_cell.length_a   1.000
_cell.length_b   1.000
_cell.length_c   1.000
_cell.angle_alpha   90.00
_cell.angle_beta   90.00
_cell.angle_gamma   90.00
#
_symmetry.space_group_name_H-M   'P 1'
#
loop_
_entity.id
_entity.type
_entity.pdbx_description
1 polymer ?
#
loop_
_entity_poly.entity_id
_entity_poly.type
_entity_poly.pdbx_seq_one_letter_code
_entity_poly.pdbx_strand_id
1 'polypeptide(L)'
;MLTWYGLFDKNGNSFPAVDELQYYWTGNYPEMRAPVIADRSCMLLNGKKADESPAVALGSENQASVEASSPCGAELKYNWLIYQEGASSTDGSLPDGLPGLFQDNSLASVTFKAPSSAGNYRLCVFVTDSNHKVALAVIPFCVK
;
A
#
# COMPACT_ATOMS: atom_id res chain seq x y z
N MET A 1 -2.16 1.14 -18.65
CA MET A 1 -1.39 1.16 -17.36
C MET A 1 -1.59 2.53 -16.74
N LEU A 2 -2.46 2.63 -15.74
CA LEU A 2 -2.62 3.88 -14.99
C LEU A 2 -1.45 3.98 -14.02
N THR A 3 -0.51 4.85 -14.34
CA THR A 3 0.59 5.21 -13.45
C THR A 3 0.13 6.36 -12.57
N TRP A 4 0.15 6.13 -11.28
CA TRP A 4 -0.16 7.13 -10.27
C TRP A 4 1.08 7.98 -10.02
N TYR A 5 1.01 9.24 -10.41
CA TYR A 5 2.03 10.25 -10.10
C TYR A 5 1.44 11.29 -9.14
N GLY A 6 0.91 10.82 -8.01
CA GLY A 6 0.42 11.72 -6.97
C GLY A 6 1.53 12.05 -5.97
N LEU A 7 1.61 13.31 -5.57
CA LEU A 7 2.43 13.75 -4.44
C LEU A 7 1.67 13.62 -3.12
N PHE A 8 0.36 13.49 -3.19
CA PHE A 8 -0.55 13.38 -2.05
C PHE A 8 -1.58 12.29 -2.29
N ASP A 9 -2.01 11.64 -1.22
CA ASP A 9 -3.15 10.75 -1.27
C ASP A 9 -4.49 11.53 -1.29
N LYS A 10 -5.61 10.81 -1.41
CA LYS A 10 -6.95 11.42 -1.43
C LYS A 10 -7.32 12.16 -0.13
N ASN A 11 -6.61 11.92 0.96
CA ASN A 11 -6.82 12.56 2.26
C ASN A 11 -5.86 13.74 2.50
N GLY A 12 -5.01 14.07 1.52
CA GLY A 12 -4.03 15.15 1.61
C GLY A 12 -2.73 14.77 2.33
N ASN A 13 -2.50 13.48 2.62
CA ASN A 13 -1.22 13.05 3.17
C ASN A 13 -0.16 13.02 2.07
N SER A 14 1.04 13.53 2.36
CA SER A 14 2.14 13.58 1.40
C SER A 14 2.92 12.26 1.33
N PHE A 15 3.25 11.85 0.11
CA PHE A 15 4.15 10.72 -0.15
C PHE A 15 5.62 11.10 0.05
N PRO A 16 6.53 10.11 0.20
CA PRO A 16 7.97 10.36 0.38
C PRO A 16 8.58 11.24 -0.71
N ALA A 17 8.02 11.24 -1.93
CA ALA A 17 8.48 12.08 -3.02
C ALA A 17 8.43 13.59 -2.70
N VAL A 18 7.50 14.03 -1.84
CA VAL A 18 7.44 15.44 -1.39
C VAL A 18 8.66 15.78 -0.53
N ASP A 19 9.08 14.88 0.34
CA ASP A 19 10.27 15.06 1.19
C ASP A 19 11.55 15.14 0.33
N GLU A 20 11.65 14.30 -0.72
CA GLU A 20 12.75 14.34 -1.68
C GLU A 20 12.75 15.64 -2.49
N LEU A 21 11.61 16.14 -2.94
CA LEU A 21 11.50 17.42 -3.63
C LEU A 21 11.95 18.58 -2.74
N GLN A 22 11.56 18.59 -1.46
CA GLN A 22 12.03 19.58 -0.52
C GLN A 22 13.55 19.55 -0.40
N TYR A 23 14.14 18.35 -0.27
CA TYR A 23 15.60 18.20 -0.20
C TYR A 23 16.29 18.75 -1.46
N TYR A 24 15.77 18.44 -2.66
CA TYR A 24 16.33 18.94 -3.92
C TYR A 24 16.31 20.48 -4.02
N TRP A 25 15.27 21.11 -3.49
CA TRP A 25 15.11 22.56 -3.61
C TRP A 25 15.83 23.34 -2.50
N THR A 26 15.97 22.78 -1.31
CA THR A 26 16.47 23.49 -0.12
C THR A 26 17.77 22.94 0.42
N GLY A 27 18.21 21.75 0.00
CA GLY A 27 19.32 21.01 0.56
C GLY A 27 19.02 20.33 1.91
N ASN A 28 17.80 20.44 2.41
CA ASN A 28 17.41 19.88 3.70
C ASN A 28 16.11 19.08 3.59
N TYR A 29 16.08 17.91 4.23
CA TYR A 29 14.82 17.19 4.43
C TYR A 29 13.90 17.90 5.43
N PRO A 30 12.58 17.72 5.35
CA PRO A 30 11.67 18.19 6.39
C PRO A 30 11.99 17.52 7.74
N GLU A 31 11.71 18.20 8.83
CA GLU A 31 11.86 17.66 10.18
C GLU A 31 10.99 16.40 10.36
N MET A 32 9.76 16.45 9.88
CA MET A 32 8.83 15.33 9.88
C MET A 32 8.86 14.62 8.52
N ARG A 33 9.53 13.47 8.46
CA ARG A 33 9.65 12.65 7.24
C ARG A 33 8.56 11.61 7.16
N ALA A 34 8.21 11.25 5.92
CA ALA A 34 7.23 10.20 5.65
C ALA A 34 7.67 8.83 6.20
N PRO A 35 6.72 7.94 6.53
CA PRO A 35 7.02 6.56 6.87
C PRO A 35 7.85 5.89 5.78
N VAL A 36 8.69 4.93 6.18
CA VAL A 36 9.59 4.20 5.29
C VAL A 36 9.19 2.73 5.25
N ILE A 37 8.99 2.23 4.03
CA ILE A 37 8.99 0.80 3.71
C ILE A 37 10.28 0.57 2.94
N ALA A 38 11.29 -0.05 3.58
CA ALA A 38 12.67 0.04 3.15
C ALA A 38 12.94 -0.60 1.78
N ASP A 39 12.31 -1.75 1.52
CA ASP A 39 12.48 -2.46 0.25
C ASP A 39 11.30 -3.44 0.01
N ARG A 40 11.38 -4.18 -1.10
CA ARG A 40 10.35 -5.14 -1.52
C ARG A 40 10.17 -6.32 -0.57
N SER A 41 11.15 -6.64 0.29
CA SER A 41 11.04 -7.71 1.28
C SER A 41 10.21 -7.30 2.50
N CYS A 42 9.97 -6.01 2.67
CA CYS A 42 9.17 -5.48 3.77
C CYS A 42 7.66 -5.68 3.61
N MET A 43 7.19 -6.06 2.42
CA MET A 43 5.77 -6.41 2.20
C MET A 43 5.68 -7.82 1.61
N LEU A 44 4.92 -8.68 2.26
CA LEU A 44 4.79 -10.09 1.89
C LEU A 44 3.31 -10.50 1.76
N LEU A 45 3.04 -11.37 0.79
CA LEU A 45 1.79 -12.11 0.63
C LEU A 45 2.09 -13.61 0.74
N ASN A 46 1.57 -14.27 1.78
CA ASN A 46 1.87 -15.68 2.09
C ASN A 46 3.40 -15.96 2.12
N GLY A 47 4.18 -15.01 2.65
CA GLY A 47 5.63 -15.10 2.70
C GLY A 47 6.36 -14.80 1.38
N LYS A 48 5.65 -14.42 0.31
CA LYS A 48 6.23 -14.10 -1.00
C LYS A 48 6.25 -12.59 -1.25
N LYS A 49 7.31 -12.13 -1.91
CA LYS A 49 7.47 -10.75 -2.38
C LYS A 49 6.73 -10.52 -3.70
N ALA A 50 6.61 -9.24 -4.09
CA ALA A 50 5.96 -8.84 -5.34
C ALA A 50 6.60 -9.46 -6.60
N ASP A 51 7.92 -9.59 -6.63
CA ASP A 51 8.68 -10.13 -7.76
C ASP A 51 8.61 -11.67 -7.89
N GLU A 52 8.08 -12.35 -6.88
CA GLU A 52 7.84 -13.80 -6.91
C GLU A 52 6.47 -14.17 -7.51
N SER A 53 5.73 -13.17 -8.05
CA SER A 53 4.44 -13.35 -8.72
C SER A 53 3.45 -14.22 -7.92
N PRO A 54 3.07 -13.81 -6.70
CA PRO A 54 2.22 -14.65 -5.86
C PRO A 54 0.89 -14.97 -6.52
N ALA A 55 0.45 -16.20 -6.34
CA ALA A 55 -0.86 -16.67 -6.79
C ALA A 55 -1.60 -17.31 -5.61
N VAL A 56 -2.91 -17.10 -5.56
CA VAL A 56 -3.78 -17.62 -4.50
C VAL A 56 -5.01 -18.29 -5.10
N ALA A 57 -5.60 -19.24 -4.36
CA ALA A 57 -6.83 -19.89 -4.80
C ALA A 57 -8.06 -19.01 -4.56
N LEU A 58 -9.07 -19.16 -5.41
CA LEU A 58 -10.37 -18.49 -5.29
C LEU A 58 -10.93 -18.63 -3.87
N GLY A 59 -11.30 -17.52 -3.25
CA GLY A 59 -11.92 -17.50 -1.93
C GLY A 59 -11.09 -18.07 -0.78
N SER A 60 -9.79 -18.39 -1.01
CA SER A 60 -8.90 -18.90 0.02
C SER A 60 -8.56 -17.82 1.06
N GLU A 61 -8.21 -18.26 2.27
CA GLU A 61 -7.68 -17.40 3.30
C GLU A 61 -6.17 -17.19 3.09
N ASN A 62 -5.74 -15.95 3.18
CA ASN A 62 -4.35 -15.54 2.90
C ASN A 62 -3.87 -14.56 3.95
N GLN A 63 -2.55 -14.53 4.16
CA GLN A 63 -1.90 -13.64 5.10
C GLN A 63 -1.02 -12.63 4.36
N ALA A 64 -1.10 -11.37 4.77
CA ALA A 64 -0.23 -10.31 4.29
C ALA A 64 0.40 -9.58 5.47
N SER A 65 1.62 -9.09 5.26
CA SER A 65 2.34 -8.31 6.27
C SER A 65 3.15 -7.20 5.62
N VAL A 66 3.37 -6.12 6.38
CA VAL A 66 4.27 -5.03 6.01
C VAL A 66 5.12 -4.62 7.20
N GLU A 67 6.39 -4.37 6.94
CA GLU A 67 7.32 -3.75 7.88
C GLU A 67 7.55 -2.30 7.46
N ALA A 68 7.17 -1.38 8.31
CA ALA A 68 7.34 0.05 8.11
C ALA A 68 7.90 0.70 9.37
N SER A 69 8.62 1.80 9.18
CA SER A 69 9.18 2.59 10.28
C SER A 69 8.90 4.07 10.08
N SER A 70 8.85 4.82 11.18
CA SER A 70 8.79 6.28 11.15
C SER A 70 10.17 6.86 11.51
N PRO A 71 10.81 7.62 10.60
CA PRO A 71 12.09 8.27 10.90
C PRO A 71 12.01 9.27 12.07
N CYS A 72 10.84 9.82 12.32
CA CYS A 72 10.60 10.78 13.42
C CYS A 72 9.88 10.16 14.63
N GLY A 73 9.72 8.83 14.68
CA GLY A 73 9.09 8.14 15.82
C GLY A 73 7.58 8.33 15.94
N ALA A 74 6.91 8.77 14.87
CA ALA A 74 5.46 8.94 14.87
C ALA A 74 4.74 7.58 14.89
N GLU A 75 3.55 7.55 15.49
CA GLU A 75 2.67 6.39 15.45
C GLU A 75 2.22 6.10 14.02
N LEU A 76 2.29 4.84 13.62
CA LEU A 76 1.89 4.38 12.29
C LEU A 76 0.50 3.76 12.30
N LYS A 77 -0.29 4.07 11.28
CA LYS A 77 -1.60 3.48 11.02
C LYS A 77 -1.57 2.81 9.64
N TYR A 78 -2.22 1.67 9.56
CA TYR A 78 -2.25 0.85 8.35
C TYR A 78 -3.65 0.85 7.76
N ASN A 79 -3.74 0.80 6.42
CA ASN A 79 -4.99 0.59 5.71
C ASN A 79 -4.73 -0.28 4.49
N TRP A 80 -5.22 -1.51 4.52
CA TRP A 80 -5.10 -2.47 3.43
C TRP A 80 -6.32 -2.44 2.54
N LEU A 81 -6.08 -2.59 1.24
CA LEU A 81 -7.13 -2.74 0.25
C LEU A 81 -6.68 -3.66 -0.90
N ILE A 82 -7.65 -4.28 -1.54
CA ILE A 82 -7.46 -5.08 -2.75
C ILE A 82 -8.35 -4.51 -3.84
N TYR A 83 -7.81 -4.32 -5.03
CA TYR A 83 -8.58 -3.94 -6.21
C TYR A 83 -8.17 -4.78 -7.42
N GLN A 84 -9.10 -4.92 -8.37
CA GLN A 84 -8.83 -5.65 -9.61
C GLN A 84 -7.92 -4.82 -10.51
N GLU A 85 -6.93 -5.46 -11.12
CA GLU A 85 -6.03 -4.78 -12.07
C GLU A 85 -6.82 -4.27 -13.28
N GLY A 86 -6.55 -3.03 -13.69
CA GLY A 86 -7.30 -2.35 -14.74
C GLY A 86 -8.57 -1.64 -14.28
N ALA A 87 -8.98 -1.80 -13.03
CA ALA A 87 -10.03 -0.96 -12.46
C ALA A 87 -9.58 0.52 -12.45
N SER A 88 -10.46 1.42 -12.82
CA SER A 88 -10.21 2.86 -12.79
C SER A 88 -11.37 3.58 -12.13
N SER A 89 -11.08 4.61 -11.38
CA SER A 89 -12.09 5.58 -10.98
C SER A 89 -12.28 6.63 -12.06
N THR A 90 -13.46 7.22 -12.13
CA THR A 90 -13.81 8.26 -13.13
C THR A 90 -13.05 9.57 -12.92
N ASP A 91 -12.54 9.79 -11.72
CA ASP A 91 -11.79 10.99 -11.32
C ASP A 91 -10.27 10.81 -11.35
N GLY A 92 -9.77 9.63 -11.79
CA GLY A 92 -8.36 9.30 -11.80
C GLY A 92 -7.80 8.95 -10.42
N SER A 93 -8.61 8.85 -9.37
CA SER A 93 -8.19 8.39 -8.05
C SER A 93 -7.94 6.87 -8.04
N LEU A 94 -7.25 6.36 -7.03
CA LEU A 94 -7.16 4.91 -6.80
C LEU A 94 -8.57 4.34 -6.69
N PRO A 95 -8.84 3.19 -7.36
CA PRO A 95 -10.12 2.52 -7.20
C PRO A 95 -10.40 2.22 -5.73
N ASP A 96 -11.67 2.25 -5.37
CA ASP A 96 -12.08 1.74 -4.07
C ASP A 96 -11.75 0.26 -3.94
N GLY A 97 -11.28 -0.15 -2.77
CA GLY A 97 -11.00 -1.54 -2.50
C GLY A 97 -12.25 -2.40 -2.57
N LEU A 98 -12.10 -3.66 -2.94
CA LEU A 98 -13.18 -4.65 -2.89
C LEU A 98 -13.64 -4.82 -1.44
N PRO A 99 -14.95 -4.71 -1.15
CA PRO A 99 -15.46 -4.78 0.21
C PRO A 99 -15.45 -6.22 0.76
N GLY A 100 -15.37 -6.35 2.09
CA GLY A 100 -15.62 -7.61 2.79
C GLY A 100 -14.52 -8.67 2.69
N LEU A 101 -13.33 -8.32 2.18
CA LEU A 101 -12.22 -9.26 2.07
C LEU A 101 -11.38 -9.34 3.35
N PHE A 102 -11.30 -8.28 4.13
CA PHE A 102 -10.56 -8.20 5.39
C PHE A 102 -11.52 -8.24 6.59
N GLN A 103 -11.13 -8.93 7.66
CA GLN A 103 -11.79 -8.78 8.97
C GLN A 103 -11.35 -7.49 9.66
N ASP A 104 -10.05 -7.24 9.64
CA ASP A 104 -9.43 -6.00 10.11
C ASP A 104 -8.31 -5.65 9.12
N ASN A 105 -8.40 -4.48 8.53
CA ASN A 105 -7.42 -3.98 7.57
C ASN A 105 -6.49 -2.90 8.15
N SER A 106 -6.45 -2.75 9.47
CA SER A 106 -5.75 -1.67 10.18
C SER A 106 -4.44 -2.11 10.87
N LEU A 107 -4.04 -3.36 10.71
CA LEU A 107 -2.87 -3.94 11.35
C LEU A 107 -1.68 -4.06 10.40
N ALA A 108 -0.46 -4.13 10.94
CA ALA A 108 0.75 -4.38 10.14
C ALA A 108 0.77 -5.78 9.52
N SER A 109 0.08 -6.73 10.12
CA SER A 109 -0.15 -8.07 9.58
C SER A 109 -1.64 -8.37 9.59
N VAL A 110 -2.17 -8.80 8.44
CA VAL A 110 -3.60 -9.00 8.24
C VAL A 110 -3.88 -10.35 7.58
N THR A 111 -5.09 -10.85 7.83
CA THR A 111 -5.65 -11.99 7.11
C THR A 111 -6.77 -11.49 6.21
N PHE A 112 -6.83 -11.99 4.99
CA PHE A 112 -7.87 -11.64 4.04
C PHE A 112 -8.35 -12.85 3.26
N LYS A 113 -9.57 -12.77 2.78
CA LYS A 113 -10.16 -13.75 1.86
C LYS A 113 -9.91 -13.34 0.43
N ALA A 114 -9.35 -14.23 -0.39
CA ALA A 114 -9.14 -13.95 -1.80
C ALA A 114 -10.47 -13.65 -2.51
N PRO A 115 -10.46 -12.78 -3.54
CA PRO A 115 -11.63 -12.56 -4.39
C PRO A 115 -12.22 -13.86 -4.92
N SER A 116 -13.54 -13.86 -5.15
CA SER A 116 -14.29 -15.02 -5.66
C SER A 116 -14.24 -15.16 -7.18
N SER A 117 -13.58 -14.26 -7.87
CA SER A 117 -13.40 -14.28 -9.33
C SER A 117 -11.91 -14.44 -9.67
N ALA A 118 -11.62 -15.28 -10.66
CA ALA A 118 -10.26 -15.40 -11.17
C ALA A 118 -9.82 -14.12 -11.88
N GLY A 119 -8.53 -13.80 -11.81
CA GLY A 119 -8.00 -12.61 -12.44
C GLY A 119 -6.77 -12.05 -11.75
N ASN A 120 -6.32 -10.91 -12.24
CA ASN A 120 -5.19 -10.19 -11.66
C ASN A 120 -5.69 -9.08 -10.73
N TYR A 121 -5.08 -9.00 -9.57
CA TYR A 121 -5.43 -8.07 -8.50
C TYR A 121 -4.19 -7.40 -7.94
N ARG A 122 -4.39 -6.31 -7.23
CA ARG A 122 -3.35 -5.62 -6.49
C ARG A 122 -3.73 -5.53 -5.01
N LEU A 123 -2.85 -6.01 -4.17
CA LEU A 123 -2.89 -5.82 -2.72
C LEU A 123 -2.09 -4.57 -2.39
N CYS A 124 -2.72 -3.61 -1.76
CA CYS A 124 -2.10 -2.35 -1.37
C CYS A 124 -2.15 -2.15 0.13
N VAL A 125 -1.12 -1.53 0.69
CA VAL A 125 -1.14 -1.02 2.06
C VAL A 125 -0.71 0.44 2.08
N PHE A 126 -1.53 1.28 2.68
CA PHE A 126 -1.19 2.66 3.02
C PHE A 126 -0.74 2.70 4.49
N VAL A 127 0.45 3.22 4.72
CA VAL A 127 1.01 3.43 6.05
C VAL A 127 1.07 4.91 6.31
N THR A 128 0.20 5.42 7.16
CA THR A 128 0.08 6.85 7.48
C THR A 128 0.60 7.14 8.88
N ASP A 129 1.04 8.36 9.10
CA ASP A 129 1.43 8.85 10.41
C ASP A 129 0.57 10.04 10.88
N SER A 130 0.80 10.49 12.11
CA SER A 130 0.10 11.64 12.68
C SER A 130 0.52 13.00 12.07
N ASN A 131 1.53 13.03 11.23
CA ASN A 131 2.07 14.24 10.59
C ASN A 131 1.54 14.44 9.16
N HIS A 132 0.45 13.79 8.79
CA HIS A 132 -0.11 13.80 7.44
C HIS A 132 0.87 13.34 6.36
N LYS A 133 1.63 12.30 6.67
CA LYS A 133 2.55 11.63 5.76
C LYS A 133 2.08 10.20 5.50
N VAL A 134 2.39 9.67 4.32
CA VAL A 134 1.97 8.33 3.92
C VAL A 134 3.05 7.63 3.10
N ALA A 135 3.19 6.32 3.30
CA ALA A 135 3.92 5.42 2.41
C ALA A 135 2.95 4.40 1.82
N LEU A 136 3.22 3.94 0.63
CA LEU A 136 2.42 2.95 -0.11
C LEU A 136 3.29 1.80 -0.56
N ALA A 137 2.83 0.58 -0.34
CA ALA A 137 3.40 -0.61 -0.97
C ALA A 137 2.31 -1.42 -1.66
N VAL A 138 2.68 -2.11 -2.75
CA VAL A 138 1.76 -2.86 -3.60
C VAL A 138 2.36 -4.19 -4.00
N ILE A 139 1.59 -5.27 -3.85
CA ILE A 139 1.90 -6.60 -4.41
C ILE A 139 0.84 -6.93 -5.47
N PRO A 140 1.21 -7.06 -6.76
CA PRO A 140 0.34 -7.67 -7.75
C PRO A 140 0.26 -9.18 -7.52
N PHE A 141 -0.92 -9.76 -7.61
CA PHE A 141 -1.13 -11.19 -7.44
C PHE A 141 -2.24 -11.72 -8.36
N CYS A 142 -2.22 -13.01 -8.61
CA CYS A 142 -3.19 -13.69 -9.44
C CYS A 142 -4.10 -14.59 -8.58
N VAL A 143 -5.40 -14.53 -8.85
CA VAL A 143 -6.41 -15.45 -8.29
C VAL A 143 -6.76 -16.50 -9.35
N LYS A 144 -6.60 -17.78 -8.98
CA LYS A 144 -6.83 -18.93 -9.88
C LYS A 144 -7.84 -19.90 -9.31
#